data_bb2cbab23d6c4dfd0435f898c79f49e3
#
_entry.id   bb2cbab23d6c4dfd0435f898c79f49e3
#
_cell.length_a   1.000
_cell.length_b   1.000
_cell.length_c   1.000
_cell.angle_alpha   90.00
_cell.angle_beta   90.00
_cell.angle_gamma   90.00
#
_symmetry.space_group_name_H-M   'P 1'
#
loop_
_entity.id
_entity.type
_entity.pdbx_description
1 polymer ?
#
loop_
_entity_poly.entity_id
_entity_poly.type
_entity_poly.pdbx_seq_one_letter_code
_entity_poly.pdbx_strand_id
1 'polypeptide(L)'
;MKPKEFIDKLDDAKVTAAIASAEQKSSGEIRVFVSNDKPADALAAAEAEFLKLGMVKTRERNGVLIYFAPKIQQFAVVGDKAIHEKCGADFWQGIASKISSHLKAGEFTEALVEAVNEIGAVLARHFPRSPDDRNELPNQVVRD
;
A
#
# COMPACT_ATOMS: atom_id res chain seq x y z
N MET A 1 11.48 -7.84 -12.78
CA MET A 1 10.44 -8.62 -12.08
C MET A 1 9.60 -9.39 -13.09
N LYS A 2 9.57 -10.71 -12.94
CA LYS A 2 8.69 -11.54 -13.76
C LYS A 2 7.37 -11.73 -13.05
N PRO A 3 6.22 -11.61 -13.75
CA PRO A 3 4.91 -11.68 -13.10
C PRO A 3 4.70 -12.94 -12.27
N LYS A 4 5.06 -14.09 -12.82
CA LYS A 4 4.89 -15.35 -12.10
C LYS A 4 5.76 -15.43 -10.85
N GLU A 5 6.99 -14.96 -10.91
CA GLU A 5 7.88 -14.94 -9.74
C GLU A 5 7.31 -14.07 -8.62
N PHE A 6 6.79 -12.92 -8.97
CA PHE A 6 6.17 -12.02 -7.99
C PHE A 6 4.98 -12.69 -7.32
N ILE A 7 4.07 -13.25 -8.12
CA ILE A 7 2.85 -13.87 -7.62
C ILE A 7 3.17 -15.08 -6.74
N ASP A 8 4.10 -15.95 -7.19
CA ASP A 8 4.42 -17.20 -6.49
C ASP A 8 5.22 -16.99 -5.20
N LYS A 9 6.08 -15.97 -5.16
CA LYS A 9 6.97 -15.72 -4.02
C LYS A 9 6.40 -14.77 -2.99
N LEU A 10 5.31 -14.08 -3.31
CA LEU A 10 4.71 -13.13 -2.37
C LEU A 10 4.05 -13.86 -1.21
N ASP A 11 4.48 -13.56 0.00
CA ASP A 11 3.90 -14.11 1.24
C ASP A 11 2.81 -13.17 1.74
N ASP A 12 1.57 -13.44 1.35
CA ASP A 12 0.41 -12.62 1.71
C ASP A 12 0.23 -12.54 3.23
N ALA A 13 0.52 -13.62 3.96
CA ALA A 13 0.37 -13.64 5.41
C ALA A 13 1.31 -12.66 6.10
N LYS A 14 2.57 -12.57 5.63
CA LYS A 14 3.53 -11.60 6.17
C LYS A 14 3.10 -10.16 5.90
N VAL A 15 2.63 -9.89 4.70
CA VAL A 15 2.16 -8.55 4.32
C VAL A 15 0.93 -8.16 5.15
N THR A 16 -0.04 -9.07 5.26
CA THR A 16 -1.25 -8.84 6.06
C THR A 16 -0.91 -8.59 7.54
N ALA A 17 0.04 -9.34 8.09
CA ALA A 17 0.49 -9.14 9.48
C ALA A 17 1.15 -7.76 9.67
N ALA A 18 1.94 -7.32 8.70
CA ALA A 18 2.56 -5.99 8.75
C ALA A 18 1.51 -4.88 8.72
N ILE A 19 0.48 -5.03 7.87
CA ILE A 19 -0.64 -4.08 7.79
C ILE A 19 -1.37 -4.03 9.14
N ALA A 20 -1.70 -5.17 9.72
CA ALA A 20 -2.39 -5.23 11.00
C ALA A 20 -1.58 -4.56 12.11
N SER A 21 -0.27 -4.82 12.15
CA SER A 21 0.63 -4.20 13.12
C SER A 21 0.68 -2.67 12.96
N ALA A 22 0.78 -2.19 11.73
CA ALA A 22 0.82 -0.75 11.44
C ALA A 22 -0.49 -0.08 11.86
N GLU A 23 -1.63 -0.71 11.59
CA GLU A 23 -2.94 -0.14 11.88
C GLU A 23 -3.30 -0.14 13.36
N GLN A 24 -2.59 -0.89 14.18
CA GLN A 24 -2.76 -0.81 15.64
C GLN A 24 -2.26 0.50 16.23
N LYS A 25 -1.37 1.20 15.54
CA LYS A 25 -0.70 2.40 16.03
C LYS A 25 -1.26 3.69 15.46
N SER A 26 -2.16 3.60 14.49
CA SER A 26 -2.73 4.78 13.83
C SER A 26 -4.19 4.54 13.47
N SER A 27 -4.89 5.62 13.14
CA SER A 27 -6.25 5.54 12.56
C SER A 27 -6.21 5.29 11.04
N GLY A 28 -5.03 5.30 10.43
CA GLY A 28 -4.88 5.12 8.99
C GLY A 28 -5.20 3.72 8.52
N GLU A 29 -5.56 3.61 7.24
CA GLU A 29 -5.90 2.34 6.59
C GLU A 29 -4.93 2.09 5.44
N ILE A 30 -4.32 0.89 5.42
CA ILE A 30 -3.36 0.49 4.39
C ILE A 30 -3.91 -0.74 3.67
N ARG A 31 -3.92 -0.70 2.35
CA ARG A 31 -4.28 -1.86 1.54
C ARG A 31 -3.25 -2.13 0.47
N VAL A 32 -3.11 -3.41 0.10
CA VAL A 32 -2.26 -3.86 -0.98
C VAL A 32 -3.13 -4.57 -2.01
N PHE A 33 -2.99 -4.19 -3.28
CA PHE A 33 -3.71 -4.78 -4.39
C PHE A 33 -2.71 -5.30 -5.42
N VAL A 34 -2.85 -6.57 -5.80
CA VAL A 34 -2.03 -7.19 -6.84
C VAL A 34 -2.93 -7.51 -8.03
N SER A 35 -2.73 -6.77 -9.13
CA SER A 35 -3.54 -6.93 -10.33
C SER A 35 -2.96 -7.99 -11.26
N ASN A 36 -3.84 -8.81 -11.83
CA ASN A 36 -3.49 -9.75 -12.88
C ASN A 36 -3.70 -9.14 -14.27
N ASP A 37 -4.15 -7.90 -14.34
CA ASP A 37 -4.41 -7.20 -15.60
C ASP A 37 -3.14 -6.55 -16.17
N LYS A 38 -3.28 -6.01 -17.39
CA LYS A 38 -2.24 -5.25 -18.06
C LYS A 38 -2.73 -3.82 -18.28
N PRO A 39 -2.83 -3.01 -17.21
CA PRO A 39 -3.30 -1.62 -17.38
C PRO A 39 -2.31 -0.82 -18.23
N ALA A 40 -2.82 0.20 -18.91
CA ALA A 40 -1.97 1.08 -19.70
C ALA A 40 -1.01 1.90 -18.81
N ASP A 41 -1.45 2.23 -17.60
CA ASP A 41 -0.68 3.01 -16.64
C ASP A 41 -1.04 2.58 -15.22
N ALA A 42 -0.03 2.21 -14.43
CA ALA A 42 -0.25 1.71 -13.07
C ALA A 42 -0.84 2.79 -12.15
N LEU A 43 -0.41 4.04 -12.27
CA LEU A 43 -0.94 5.10 -11.41
C LEU A 43 -2.43 5.34 -11.65
N ALA A 44 -2.84 5.46 -12.91
CA ALA A 44 -4.25 5.64 -13.25
C ALA A 44 -5.10 4.45 -12.79
N ALA A 45 -4.59 3.22 -12.97
CA ALA A 45 -5.27 2.01 -12.52
C ALA A 45 -5.37 1.98 -10.99
N ALA A 46 -4.31 2.39 -10.29
CA ALA A 46 -4.30 2.45 -8.83
C ALA A 46 -5.32 3.45 -8.30
N GLU A 47 -5.43 4.61 -8.92
CA GLU A 47 -6.41 5.63 -8.54
C GLU A 47 -7.85 5.12 -8.72
N ALA A 48 -8.11 4.43 -9.82
CA ALA A 48 -9.42 3.81 -10.06
C ALA A 48 -9.73 2.73 -9.01
N GLU A 49 -8.75 1.89 -8.69
CA GLU A 49 -8.90 0.83 -7.69
C GLU A 49 -9.10 1.41 -6.28
N PHE A 50 -8.43 2.51 -5.97
CA PHE A 50 -8.60 3.23 -4.70
C PHE A 50 -10.07 3.61 -4.49
N LEU A 51 -10.70 4.15 -5.51
CA LEU A 51 -12.14 4.48 -5.46
C LEU A 51 -13.01 3.24 -5.36
N LYS A 52 -12.71 2.22 -6.16
CA LYS A 52 -13.47 0.99 -6.22
C LYS A 52 -13.44 0.23 -4.89
N LEU A 53 -12.32 0.25 -4.20
CA LEU A 53 -12.17 -0.38 -2.88
C LEU A 53 -12.81 0.44 -1.75
N GLY A 54 -13.34 1.61 -2.04
CA GLY A 54 -13.97 2.47 -1.04
C GLY A 54 -12.98 3.18 -0.11
N MET A 55 -11.74 3.35 -0.54
CA MET A 55 -10.69 3.91 0.32
C MET A 55 -10.86 5.39 0.61
N VAL A 56 -11.67 6.11 -0.18
CA VAL A 56 -12.01 7.51 0.12
C VAL A 56 -13.03 7.64 1.26
N LYS A 57 -13.61 6.54 1.71
CA LYS A 57 -14.67 6.54 2.72
C LYS A 57 -14.14 6.45 4.15
N THR A 58 -12.83 6.51 4.35
CA THR A 58 -12.28 6.55 5.71
C THR A 58 -12.59 7.90 6.36
N ARG A 59 -12.83 7.88 7.66
CA ARG A 59 -13.25 9.07 8.42
C ARG A 59 -12.25 10.21 8.32
N GLU A 60 -10.95 9.90 8.35
CA GLU A 60 -9.89 10.92 8.36
C GLU A 60 -9.21 11.12 7.01
N ARG A 61 -9.70 10.47 5.95
CA ARG A 61 -9.13 10.57 4.61
C ARG A 61 -7.63 10.24 4.58
N ASN A 62 -7.25 9.17 5.30
CA ASN A 62 -5.87 8.74 5.47
C ASN A 62 -5.61 7.30 4.98
N GLY A 63 -6.37 6.86 3.99
CA GLY A 63 -6.12 5.57 3.36
C GLY A 63 -4.91 5.62 2.43
N VAL A 64 -4.17 4.50 2.35
CA VAL A 64 -3.04 4.34 1.44
C VAL A 64 -3.17 3.01 0.72
N LEU A 65 -3.10 3.05 -0.61
CA LEU A 65 -3.12 1.86 -1.45
C LEU A 65 -1.75 1.65 -2.09
N ILE A 66 -1.22 0.45 -1.95
CA ILE A 66 -0.04 -0.01 -2.70
C ILE A 66 -0.55 -0.95 -3.78
N TYR A 67 -0.38 -0.55 -5.04
CA TYR A 67 -0.92 -1.25 -6.20
C TYR A 67 0.22 -1.82 -7.03
N PHE A 68 0.14 -3.12 -7.34
CA PHE A 68 1.12 -3.80 -8.19
C PHE A 68 0.45 -4.37 -9.43
N ALA A 69 1.07 -4.14 -10.58
CA ALA A 69 0.68 -4.72 -11.86
C ALA A 69 1.88 -5.50 -12.42
N PRO A 70 2.11 -6.75 -11.96
CA PRO A 70 3.31 -7.50 -12.34
C PRO A 70 3.46 -7.73 -13.85
N LYS A 71 2.35 -7.90 -14.56
CA LYS A 71 2.39 -8.17 -16.01
C LYS A 71 2.97 -7.03 -16.82
N ILE A 72 2.86 -5.79 -16.33
CA ILE A 72 3.49 -4.63 -16.97
C ILE A 72 4.71 -4.13 -16.19
N GLN A 73 5.10 -4.85 -15.14
CA GLN A 73 6.26 -4.55 -14.29
C GLN A 73 6.20 -3.13 -13.72
N GLN A 74 5.02 -2.73 -13.24
CA GLN A 74 4.79 -1.42 -12.65
C GLN A 74 4.09 -1.56 -11.32
N PHE A 75 4.25 -0.53 -10.50
CA PHE A 75 3.51 -0.37 -9.24
C PHE A 75 3.21 1.11 -9.03
N ALA A 76 2.26 1.39 -8.14
CA ALA A 76 1.95 2.76 -7.74
C ALA A 76 1.51 2.78 -6.28
N VAL A 77 1.75 3.90 -5.61
CA VAL A 77 1.29 4.11 -4.23
C VAL A 77 0.40 5.34 -4.24
N VAL A 78 -0.83 5.19 -3.74
CA VAL A 78 -1.81 6.27 -3.71
C VAL A 78 -2.18 6.55 -2.26
N GLY A 79 -1.91 7.77 -1.80
CA GLY A 79 -2.34 8.24 -0.49
C GLY A 79 -3.55 9.17 -0.64
N ASP A 80 -4.53 9.03 0.25
CA ASP A 80 -5.69 9.91 0.24
C ASP A 80 -5.29 11.32 0.67
N LYS A 81 -6.22 12.25 0.55
CA LYS A 81 -6.01 13.69 0.67
C LYS A 81 -5.26 14.08 1.95
N ALA A 82 -5.70 13.62 3.11
CA ALA A 82 -5.13 14.06 4.38
C ALA A 82 -3.70 13.56 4.57
N ILE A 83 -3.41 12.29 4.22
CA ILE A 83 -2.05 11.76 4.36
C ILE A 83 -1.11 12.37 3.32
N HIS A 84 -1.61 12.61 2.10
CA HIS A 84 -0.82 13.24 1.05
C HIS A 84 -0.38 14.65 1.45
N GLU A 85 -1.29 15.44 2.04
CA GLU A 85 -0.99 16.79 2.51
C GLU A 85 0.08 16.81 3.62
N LYS A 86 0.09 15.80 4.49
CA LYS A 86 1.06 15.72 5.60
C LYS A 86 2.44 15.27 5.17
N CYS A 87 2.54 14.40 4.17
CA CYS A 87 3.82 13.77 3.81
C CYS A 87 4.59 14.51 2.71
N GLY A 88 3.87 15.01 1.70
CA GLY A 88 4.51 15.63 0.54
C GLY A 88 5.08 14.63 -0.46
N ALA A 89 5.50 15.14 -1.61
CA ALA A 89 5.96 14.32 -2.73
C ALA A 89 7.25 13.53 -2.43
N ASP A 90 8.18 14.12 -1.69
CA ASP A 90 9.48 13.48 -1.42
C ASP A 90 9.34 12.19 -0.64
N PHE A 91 8.40 12.14 0.31
CA PHE A 91 8.12 10.91 1.05
C PHE A 91 7.70 9.78 0.11
N TRP A 92 6.75 10.05 -0.78
CA TRP A 92 6.24 9.04 -1.71
C TRP A 92 7.30 8.58 -2.69
N GLN A 93 8.17 9.48 -3.17
CA GLN A 93 9.29 9.12 -4.02
C GLN A 93 10.28 8.22 -3.30
N GLY A 94 10.54 8.47 -2.02
CA GLY A 94 11.40 7.61 -1.19
C GLY A 94 10.83 6.20 -1.04
N ILE A 95 9.54 6.07 -0.80
CA ILE A 95 8.86 4.78 -0.73
C ILE A 95 8.98 4.03 -2.06
N ALA A 96 8.72 4.71 -3.18
CA ALA A 96 8.81 4.11 -4.50
C ALA A 96 10.24 3.62 -4.81
N SER A 97 11.26 4.39 -4.44
CA SER A 97 12.66 4.00 -4.64
C SER A 97 13.02 2.74 -3.87
N LYS A 98 12.56 2.62 -2.63
CA LYS A 98 12.83 1.44 -1.80
C LYS A 98 12.12 0.20 -2.33
N ILE A 99 10.87 0.35 -2.77
CA ILE A 99 10.14 -0.74 -3.41
C ILE A 99 10.90 -1.21 -4.65
N SER A 100 11.31 -0.29 -5.51
CA SER A 100 12.06 -0.61 -6.73
C SER A 100 13.35 -1.36 -6.44
N SER A 101 14.12 -0.93 -5.44
CA SER A 101 15.37 -1.58 -5.06
C SER A 101 15.15 -3.03 -4.63
N HIS A 102 14.14 -3.29 -3.79
CA HIS A 102 13.81 -4.64 -3.35
C HIS A 102 13.33 -5.51 -4.51
N LEU A 103 12.52 -4.96 -5.42
CA LEU A 103 12.03 -5.70 -6.58
C LEU A 103 13.17 -6.13 -7.51
N LYS A 104 14.14 -5.25 -7.72
CA LYS A 104 15.33 -5.57 -8.53
C LYS A 104 16.17 -6.67 -7.91
N ALA A 105 16.18 -6.76 -6.58
CA ALA A 105 16.90 -7.82 -5.85
C ALA A 105 16.08 -9.11 -5.72
N GLY A 106 14.85 -9.14 -6.22
CA GLY A 106 13.97 -10.31 -6.10
C GLY A 106 13.32 -10.46 -4.74
N GLU A 107 13.34 -9.40 -3.93
CA GLU A 107 12.82 -9.40 -2.56
C GLU A 107 11.39 -8.85 -2.54
N PHE A 108 10.44 -9.61 -3.09
CA PHE A 108 9.08 -9.14 -3.32
C PHE A 108 8.29 -8.90 -2.03
N THR A 109 8.33 -9.86 -1.12
CA THR A 109 7.65 -9.73 0.18
C THR A 109 8.25 -8.60 1.01
N GLU A 110 9.58 -8.53 1.06
CA GLU A 110 10.31 -7.49 1.78
C GLU A 110 9.99 -6.10 1.26
N ALA A 111 9.82 -5.96 -0.06
CA ALA A 111 9.43 -4.68 -0.67
C ALA A 111 8.11 -4.17 -0.07
N LEU A 112 7.12 -5.04 0.02
CA LEU A 112 5.81 -4.68 0.56
C LEU A 112 5.84 -4.47 2.08
N VAL A 113 6.49 -5.37 2.82
CA VAL A 113 6.57 -5.26 4.28
C VAL A 113 7.28 -3.97 4.69
N GLU A 114 8.39 -3.64 4.05
CA GLU A 114 9.12 -2.40 4.38
C GLU A 114 8.28 -1.17 4.04
N ALA A 115 7.63 -1.15 2.88
CA ALA A 115 6.76 -0.05 2.50
C ALA A 115 5.61 0.14 3.50
N VAL A 116 4.97 -0.95 3.91
CA VAL A 116 3.90 -0.92 4.92
C VAL A 116 4.43 -0.37 6.25
N ASN A 117 5.59 -0.82 6.68
CA ASN A 117 6.19 -0.37 7.94
C ASN A 117 6.49 1.14 7.92
N GLU A 118 7.05 1.65 6.83
CA GLU A 118 7.38 3.07 6.72
C GLU A 118 6.13 3.94 6.61
N ILE A 119 5.17 3.52 5.80
CA ILE A 119 3.88 4.21 5.69
C ILE A 119 3.18 4.20 7.05
N GLY A 120 3.21 3.05 7.73
CA GLY A 120 2.63 2.90 9.06
C GLY A 120 3.25 3.84 10.09
N ALA A 121 4.57 4.03 10.06
CA ALA A 121 5.26 4.94 10.97
C ALA A 121 4.82 6.39 10.76
N VAL A 122 4.66 6.81 9.50
CA VAL A 122 4.20 8.16 9.18
C VAL A 122 2.73 8.34 9.57
N LEU A 123 1.90 7.34 9.32
CA LEU A 123 0.50 7.38 9.76
C LEU A 123 0.40 7.49 11.28
N ALA A 124 1.21 6.75 12.03
CA ALA A 124 1.20 6.82 13.49
C ALA A 124 1.62 8.20 14.00
N ARG A 125 2.53 8.87 13.29
CA ARG A 125 2.97 10.23 13.64
C ARG A 125 1.87 11.26 13.45
N HIS A 126 1.15 11.21 12.33
CA HIS A 126 0.18 12.22 11.95
C HIS A 126 -1.27 11.86 12.32
N PHE A 127 -1.56 10.58 12.46
CA PHE A 127 -2.89 10.06 12.74
C PHE A 127 -2.81 8.98 13.81
N PRO A 128 -2.39 9.33 15.05
CA PRO A 128 -2.29 8.34 16.12
C PRO A 128 -3.64 7.72 16.43
N ARG A 129 -3.62 6.44 16.80
CA ARG A 129 -4.85 5.73 17.11
C ARG A 129 -5.46 6.24 18.41
N SER A 130 -6.77 6.44 18.40
CA SER A 130 -7.54 6.81 19.59
C SER A 130 -8.38 5.62 20.07
N PRO A 131 -8.92 5.65 21.31
CA PRO A 131 -9.78 4.57 21.80
C PRO A 131 -11.03 4.31 20.96
N ASP A 132 -11.48 5.32 20.20
CA ASP A 132 -12.66 5.20 19.35
C ASP A 132 -12.36 4.65 17.96
N ASP A 133 -11.09 4.49 17.62
CA ASP A 133 -10.70 4.01 16.29
C ASP A 133 -10.99 2.53 16.13
N ARG A 134 -11.36 2.16 14.92
CA ARG A 134 -11.57 0.77 14.51
C ARG A 134 -11.06 0.58 13.10
N ASN A 135 -10.79 -0.66 12.74
CA ASN A 135 -10.37 -1.00 11.40
C ASN A 135 -11.58 -0.84 10.45
N GLU A 136 -11.50 0.14 9.57
CA GLU A 136 -12.58 0.48 8.64
C GLU A 136 -12.54 -0.33 7.35
N LEU A 137 -11.37 -0.90 6.99
CA LEU A 137 -11.15 -1.67 5.77
C LEU A 137 -10.43 -2.98 6.08
N PRO A 138 -10.65 -4.04 5.29
CA PRO A 138 -9.94 -5.31 5.49
C PRO A 138 -8.43 -5.17 5.30
N ASN A 139 -7.67 -6.00 6.02
CA ASN A 139 -6.20 -5.98 5.98
C ASN A 139 -5.61 -6.91 4.92
N GLN A 140 -6.39 -7.86 4.41
CA GLN A 140 -5.87 -8.84 3.48
C GLN A 140 -5.40 -8.21 2.18
N VAL A 141 -4.33 -8.78 1.62
CA VAL A 141 -3.90 -8.47 0.26
C VAL A 141 -5.03 -8.83 -0.70
N VAL A 142 -5.39 -7.90 -1.59
CA VAL A 142 -6.43 -8.12 -2.59
C VAL A 142 -5.75 -8.51 -3.90
N ARG A 143 -6.25 -9.56 -4.52
CA ARG A 143 -5.79 -9.99 -5.85
C ARG A 143 -6.99 -10.11 -6.78
N ASP A 144 -6.85 -9.67 -8.02
CA ASP A 144 -7.90 -9.86 -9.03
C ASP A 144 -7.62 -11.05 -9.94
#